data_708ee4847af593c7358915400cf2ca78
#
_entry.id   708ee4847af593c7358915400cf2ca78
#
_cell.length_a   1.000
_cell.length_b   1.000
_cell.length_c   1.000
_cell.angle_alpha   90.00
_cell.angle_beta   90.00
_cell.angle_gamma   90.00
#
_symmetry.space_group_name_H-M   'P 1'
#
loop_
_entity.id
_entity.type
_entity.pdbx_description
1 polymer ?
#
loop_
_entity_poly.entity_id
_entity_poly.type
_entity_poly.pdbx_seq_one_letter_code
_entity_poly.pdbx_strand_id
1 'polypeptide(L)'
;MADFIYQEPFPVGEDKTKYRLLTKEYVKVVECDGRKILKVDPKGLELLSKEAYADVSFYLRSAHLEKLRNILEDPEATDNDKFVAYTMLLNQVVSAEGELPTCQDTGTAICIGHKGEDVWTGADDAECIARGVYETYKDRNLRYSQVVPFTMTDEKNSGTNLPAQIDIYGGKPGMEYEFLFITKGGGSANKTFLYQQTKALLNEESLTKFIQQHIFDLGTSACPPYHLAICIGGTSAEMCLSTVKKASAGYLDELPTSGNEGGRCFRDLEWEEKVLKICRESGVGAQFGGKYLVHDVRVIRAPRHAASCPVAIGVSCSADRNIKAKITPEGIFLEELEKNPARFLPAEAPSMSPAVDIDLDEGMDKVRAILTKYPIKTRLNLRGTLIVARDIAHARIKQMLDEGKPMPEYFKKLPVYYAGPAKTPQGMASGSFGPTTAGRMDPYVDLFQSQGGSLVMVAKGNRSQQVTDACRKHGGFYLGSIGGPAAILAKNSIKSVEVVDFPELGMEAVRKIYVENFPAFIIVDDKGNDFFADFKH
;
A
#
# COMPACT_ATOMS: atom_id res chain seq x y z
N MET A 1 -22.84 23.57 37.08
CA MET A 1 -21.86 23.58 35.96
C MET A 1 -20.99 22.37 36.17
N ALA A 2 -20.60 21.67 35.07
CA ALA A 2 -19.64 20.56 35.18
C ALA A 2 -18.26 21.11 35.58
N ASP A 3 -17.53 20.35 36.39
CA ASP A 3 -16.18 20.71 36.76
C ASP A 3 -15.24 20.57 35.54
N PHE A 4 -14.12 21.30 35.56
CA PHE A 4 -13.09 21.16 34.52
C PHE A 4 -12.42 19.79 34.64
N ILE A 5 -12.52 19.00 33.59
CA ILE A 5 -11.85 17.70 33.45
C ILE A 5 -11.04 17.73 32.14
N TYR A 6 -9.72 17.58 32.27
CA TYR A 6 -8.87 17.35 31.07
C TYR A 6 -8.72 15.85 30.81
N GLN A 7 -9.06 15.44 29.61
CA GLN A 7 -8.87 14.07 29.14
C GLN A 7 -8.02 14.08 27.86
N GLU A 8 -6.91 13.40 27.87
CA GLU A 8 -6.18 13.14 26.64
C GLU A 8 -7.05 12.34 25.68
N PRO A 9 -7.22 12.79 24.41
CA PRO A 9 -8.07 12.09 23.45
C PRO A 9 -7.61 10.67 23.14
N PHE A 10 -6.31 10.43 23.11
CA PHE A 10 -5.71 9.14 22.78
C PHE A 10 -4.85 8.60 23.93
N PRO A 11 -5.46 8.11 25.03
CA PRO A 11 -4.71 7.54 26.14
C PRO A 11 -4.23 6.14 25.77
N VAL A 12 -3.19 6.06 24.95
CA VAL A 12 -2.54 4.81 24.57
C VAL A 12 -1.89 4.21 25.82
N GLY A 13 -2.09 2.91 26.03
CA GLY A 13 -1.52 2.16 27.14
C GLY A 13 0.00 1.99 27.06
N GLU A 14 0.51 1.03 27.82
CA GLU A 14 1.94 0.71 27.82
C GLU A 14 2.41 0.27 26.44
N ASP A 15 3.52 0.85 25.96
CA ASP A 15 4.14 0.47 24.70
C ASP A 15 4.89 -0.88 24.84
N LYS A 16 4.34 -1.93 24.23
CA LYS A 16 4.89 -3.30 24.23
C LYS A 16 5.85 -3.57 23.07
N THR A 17 6.18 -2.55 22.30
CA THR A 17 7.05 -2.67 21.13
C THR A 17 8.45 -3.11 21.54
N LYS A 18 9.01 -4.08 20.82
CA LYS A 18 10.42 -4.46 20.97
C LYS A 18 11.28 -3.48 20.19
N TYR A 19 12.24 -2.89 20.87
CA TYR A 19 13.18 -1.94 20.27
C TYR A 19 14.60 -2.49 20.28
N ARG A 20 15.34 -2.21 19.20
CA ARG A 20 16.78 -2.33 19.14
C ARG A 20 17.45 -0.97 19.40
N LEU A 21 18.57 -0.96 20.11
CA LEU A 21 19.40 0.22 20.24
C LEU A 21 20.08 0.50 18.91
N LEU A 22 19.87 1.69 18.36
CA LEU A 22 20.56 2.14 17.15
C LEU A 22 21.92 2.76 17.49
N THR A 23 21.96 3.69 18.43
CA THR A 23 23.18 4.34 18.91
C THR A 23 22.96 5.08 20.23
N LYS A 24 24.06 5.34 20.96
CA LYS A 24 24.10 6.23 22.14
C LYS A 24 24.87 7.52 21.87
N GLU A 25 25.50 7.67 20.71
CA GLU A 25 26.46 8.74 20.44
C GLU A 25 25.83 10.13 20.34
N TYR A 26 24.55 10.21 19.96
CA TYR A 26 23.87 11.47 19.63
C TYR A 26 22.93 11.98 20.74
N VAL A 27 23.03 11.43 21.94
CA VAL A 27 22.20 11.84 23.08
C VAL A 27 23.04 12.17 24.29
N LYS A 28 22.65 13.22 25.00
CA LYS A 28 23.32 13.64 26.22
C LYS A 28 22.33 14.36 27.14
N VAL A 29 22.29 13.97 28.41
CA VAL A 29 21.57 14.75 29.44
C VAL A 29 22.44 15.89 29.91
N VAL A 30 21.91 17.09 29.88
CA VAL A 30 22.55 18.32 30.41
C VAL A 30 21.64 18.92 31.47
N GLU A 31 22.22 19.65 32.40
CA GLU A 31 21.47 20.40 33.39
C GLU A 31 21.47 21.88 33.01
N CYS A 32 20.28 22.50 33.01
CA CYS A 32 20.08 23.90 32.72
C CYS A 32 19.08 24.47 33.76
N ASP A 33 19.51 25.43 34.56
CA ASP A 33 18.68 26.05 35.60
C ASP A 33 18.01 25.05 36.56
N GLY A 34 18.75 23.98 36.94
CA GLY A 34 18.23 22.94 37.84
C GLY A 34 17.29 21.92 37.15
N ARG A 35 17.06 22.03 35.84
CA ARG A 35 16.24 21.13 35.04
C ARG A 35 17.12 20.24 34.16
N LYS A 36 16.83 18.96 34.12
CA LYS A 36 17.51 18.02 33.20
C LYS A 36 16.89 18.11 31.83
N ILE A 37 17.72 18.24 30.82
CA ILE A 37 17.31 18.34 29.41
C ILE A 37 18.05 17.28 28.62
N LEU A 38 17.33 16.53 27.81
CA LEU A 38 17.89 15.62 26.84
C LEU A 38 18.31 16.43 25.59
N LYS A 39 19.61 16.60 25.42
CA LYS A 39 20.18 17.17 24.21
C LYS A 39 20.37 16.07 23.17
N VAL A 40 19.77 16.22 21.99
CA VAL A 40 19.89 15.33 20.86
C VAL A 40 20.66 16.04 19.73
N ASP A 41 21.74 15.44 19.27
CA ASP A 41 22.45 15.95 18.11
C ASP A 41 21.58 15.81 16.84
N PRO A 42 21.47 16.84 15.99
CA PRO A 42 20.71 16.77 14.75
C PRO A 42 21.05 15.57 13.86
N LYS A 43 22.32 15.13 13.84
CA LYS A 43 22.73 13.91 13.12
C LYS A 43 22.07 12.65 13.64
N GLY A 44 21.66 12.62 14.90
CA GLY A 44 20.90 11.52 15.48
C GLY A 44 19.49 11.40 14.86
N LEU A 45 18.84 12.54 14.58
CA LEU A 45 17.55 12.55 13.87
C LEU A 45 17.71 12.13 12.41
N GLU A 46 18.75 12.61 11.72
CA GLU A 46 19.08 12.21 10.36
C GLU A 46 19.29 10.70 10.27
N LEU A 47 20.12 10.15 11.17
CA LEU A 47 20.40 8.70 11.23
C LEU A 47 19.12 7.90 11.52
N LEU A 48 18.34 8.30 12.52
CA LEU A 48 17.10 7.61 12.88
C LEU A 48 16.13 7.55 11.71
N SER A 49 15.90 8.68 11.04
CA SER A 49 15.04 8.76 9.87
C SER A 49 15.56 7.88 8.72
N LYS A 50 16.86 7.94 8.43
CA LYS A 50 17.51 7.12 7.39
C LYS A 50 17.30 5.62 7.65
N GLU A 51 17.60 5.16 8.85
CA GLU A 51 17.47 3.75 9.22
C GLU A 51 16.00 3.29 9.28
N ALA A 52 15.09 4.12 9.77
CA ALA A 52 13.67 3.81 9.82
C ALA A 52 13.09 3.58 8.42
N TYR A 53 13.34 4.49 7.48
CA TYR A 53 12.85 4.34 6.10
C TYR A 53 13.57 3.25 5.32
N ALA A 54 14.81 2.94 5.65
CA ALA A 54 15.50 1.76 5.11
C ALA A 54 14.84 0.48 5.61
N ASP A 55 14.63 0.33 6.92
CA ASP A 55 14.03 -0.88 7.51
C ASP A 55 12.62 -1.15 6.95
N VAL A 56 11.73 -0.15 6.90
CA VAL A 56 10.37 -0.35 6.38
C VAL A 56 10.30 -0.64 4.88
N SER A 57 11.36 -0.34 4.13
CA SER A 57 11.41 -0.64 2.70
C SER A 57 11.68 -2.11 2.42
N PHE A 58 12.32 -2.82 3.37
CA PHE A 58 12.80 -4.19 3.18
C PHE A 58 12.23 -5.19 4.19
N TYR A 59 11.77 -4.75 5.34
CA TYR A 59 11.31 -5.61 6.43
C TYR A 59 9.90 -5.28 6.85
N LEU A 60 9.20 -6.29 7.39
CA LEU A 60 7.85 -6.16 7.94
C LEU A 60 7.83 -6.62 9.41
N ARG A 61 6.78 -6.29 10.12
CA ARG A 61 6.54 -6.78 11.48
C ARG A 61 6.30 -8.29 11.49
N SER A 62 6.85 -8.99 12.46
CA SER A 62 6.60 -10.43 12.65
C SER A 62 5.11 -10.75 12.75
N ALA A 63 4.34 -9.92 13.46
CA ALA A 63 2.89 -10.09 13.61
C ALA A 63 2.12 -10.01 12.27
N HIS A 64 2.59 -9.19 11.30
CA HIS A 64 2.03 -9.16 9.96
C HIS A 64 2.32 -10.46 9.19
N LEU A 65 3.56 -10.95 9.27
CA LEU A 65 3.97 -12.20 8.59
C LEU A 65 3.25 -13.42 9.18
N GLU A 66 3.00 -13.43 10.48
CA GLU A 66 2.22 -14.47 11.15
C GLU A 66 0.78 -14.52 10.63
N LYS A 67 0.15 -13.37 10.37
CA LYS A 67 -1.18 -13.33 9.75
C LYS A 67 -1.20 -13.92 8.34
N LEU A 68 -0.17 -13.68 7.54
CA LEU A 68 -0.02 -14.33 6.24
C LEU A 68 0.14 -15.86 6.39
N ARG A 69 0.95 -16.31 7.38
CA ARG A 69 1.10 -17.72 7.69
C ARG A 69 -0.23 -18.37 8.08
N ASN A 70 -1.03 -17.70 8.91
CA ASN A 70 -2.32 -18.20 9.37
C ASN A 70 -3.32 -18.41 8.21
N ILE A 71 -3.23 -17.62 7.13
CA ILE A 71 -4.04 -17.86 5.92
C ILE A 71 -3.71 -19.22 5.28
N LEU A 72 -2.44 -19.62 5.29
CA LEU A 72 -2.02 -20.89 4.71
C LEU A 72 -2.53 -22.10 5.52
N GLU A 73 -2.72 -21.89 6.81
CA GLU A 73 -3.16 -22.93 7.76
C GLU A 73 -4.70 -22.98 7.90
N ASP A 74 -5.43 -21.97 7.41
CA ASP A 74 -6.89 -21.95 7.45
C ASP A 74 -7.49 -22.92 6.41
N PRO A 75 -8.23 -23.97 6.84
CA PRO A 75 -8.87 -24.91 5.94
C PRO A 75 -9.99 -24.27 5.08
N GLU A 76 -10.54 -23.13 5.52
CA GLU A 76 -11.57 -22.39 4.78
C GLU A 76 -11.00 -21.39 3.78
N ALA A 77 -9.70 -21.14 3.79
CA ALA A 77 -9.06 -20.26 2.83
C ALA A 77 -9.08 -20.88 1.42
N THR A 78 -9.44 -20.08 0.43
CA THR A 78 -9.41 -20.53 -0.98
C THR A 78 -7.99 -20.73 -1.47
N ASP A 79 -7.81 -21.50 -2.55
CA ASP A 79 -6.52 -21.65 -3.23
C ASP A 79 -5.93 -20.29 -3.62
N ASN A 80 -6.78 -19.32 -4.03
CA ASN A 80 -6.34 -17.98 -4.39
C ASN A 80 -5.89 -17.18 -3.16
N ASP A 81 -6.60 -17.25 -2.03
CA ASP A 81 -6.13 -16.64 -0.77
C ASP A 81 -4.76 -17.20 -0.36
N LYS A 82 -4.61 -18.54 -0.39
CA LYS A 82 -3.35 -19.22 -0.05
C LYS A 82 -2.22 -18.85 -1.00
N PHE A 83 -2.51 -18.81 -2.30
CA PHE A 83 -1.52 -18.43 -3.30
C PHE A 83 -0.99 -17.00 -3.08
N VAL A 84 -1.89 -16.05 -2.82
CA VAL A 84 -1.50 -14.67 -2.55
C VAL A 84 -0.67 -14.58 -1.28
N ALA A 85 -1.12 -15.19 -0.17
CA ALA A 85 -0.41 -15.18 1.10
C ALA A 85 0.98 -15.83 1.01
N TYR A 86 1.09 -16.98 0.34
CA TYR A 86 2.35 -17.66 0.12
C TYR A 86 3.33 -16.82 -0.72
N THR A 87 2.83 -16.24 -1.81
CA THR A 87 3.65 -15.36 -2.67
C THR A 87 4.15 -14.13 -1.90
N MET A 88 3.34 -13.57 -1.00
CA MET A 88 3.75 -12.45 -0.15
C MET A 88 4.85 -12.85 0.86
N LEU A 89 4.76 -14.04 1.45
CA LEU A 89 5.82 -14.55 2.33
C LEU A 89 7.13 -14.77 1.56
N LEU A 90 7.06 -15.39 0.38
CA LEU A 90 8.23 -15.56 -0.49
C LEU A 90 8.83 -14.21 -0.92
N ASN A 91 7.98 -13.24 -1.23
CA ASN A 91 8.43 -11.88 -1.54
C ASN A 91 9.20 -11.25 -0.39
N GLN A 92 8.74 -11.47 0.83
CA GLN A 92 9.41 -10.92 2.00
C GLN A 92 10.77 -11.57 2.25
N VAL A 93 10.93 -12.86 1.94
CA VAL A 93 12.25 -13.53 1.97
C VAL A 93 13.21 -12.87 0.98
N VAL A 94 12.76 -12.59 -0.23
CA VAL A 94 13.57 -11.88 -1.24
C VAL A 94 13.89 -10.46 -0.80
N SER A 95 12.89 -9.72 -0.29
CA SER A 95 13.09 -8.34 0.15
C SER A 95 14.06 -8.23 1.32
N ALA A 96 14.04 -9.19 2.25
CA ALA A 96 14.92 -9.19 3.42
C ALA A 96 16.41 -9.35 3.09
N GLU A 97 16.77 -9.67 1.83
CA GLU A 97 18.15 -9.61 1.34
C GLU A 97 18.67 -8.16 1.25
N GLY A 98 17.78 -7.15 1.29
CA GLY A 98 18.14 -5.73 1.35
C GLY A 98 18.45 -5.05 0.00
N GLU A 99 18.23 -5.76 -1.12
CA GLU A 99 18.50 -5.25 -2.47
C GLU A 99 17.22 -4.78 -3.19
N LEU A 100 16.16 -5.58 -3.13
CA LEU A 100 14.89 -5.31 -3.76
C LEU A 100 13.85 -4.92 -2.69
N PRO A 101 13.33 -3.68 -2.69
CA PRO A 101 12.30 -3.28 -1.73
C PRO A 101 11.04 -4.15 -1.89
N THR A 102 10.30 -4.32 -0.80
CA THR A 102 9.09 -5.17 -0.73
C THR A 102 8.10 -4.86 -1.85
N CYS A 103 7.91 -3.57 -2.17
CA CYS A 103 6.98 -3.09 -3.18
C CYS A 103 7.69 -2.16 -4.16
N GLN A 104 7.25 -2.11 -5.43
CA GLN A 104 7.75 -1.16 -6.42
C GLN A 104 7.37 0.29 -6.10
N ASP A 105 6.23 0.50 -5.46
CA ASP A 105 5.83 1.81 -4.95
C ASP A 105 6.40 1.97 -3.54
N THR A 106 7.57 2.58 -3.46
CA THR A 106 8.27 2.77 -2.18
C THR A 106 7.69 3.92 -1.35
N GLY A 107 6.72 4.63 -1.90
CA GLY A 107 5.75 5.45 -1.17
C GLY A 107 6.23 6.84 -0.77
N THR A 108 5.27 7.60 -0.23
CA THR A 108 5.50 8.87 0.44
C THR A 108 5.99 8.61 1.86
N ALA A 109 7.08 9.28 2.25
CA ALA A 109 7.57 9.24 3.61
C ALA A 109 6.70 10.11 4.53
N ILE A 110 6.26 9.54 5.64
CA ILE A 110 5.45 10.21 6.67
C ILE A 110 6.11 9.97 8.02
N CYS A 111 6.23 11.03 8.82
CA CYS A 111 6.72 10.98 10.20
C CYS A 111 5.72 11.67 11.11
N ILE A 112 5.32 10.99 12.18
CA ILE A 112 4.53 11.56 13.28
C ILE A 112 5.40 11.49 14.53
N GLY A 113 5.81 12.66 15.04
CA GLY A 113 6.68 12.78 16.22
C GLY A 113 5.94 13.35 17.42
N HIS A 114 6.25 12.86 18.62
CA HIS A 114 5.82 13.41 19.90
C HIS A 114 7.05 13.78 20.71
N LYS A 115 7.35 15.09 20.77
CA LYS A 115 8.55 15.63 21.41
C LYS A 115 8.26 16.05 22.83
N GLY A 116 8.95 15.45 23.79
CA GLY A 116 8.90 15.87 25.17
C GLY A 116 9.42 17.29 25.37
N GLU A 117 8.88 18.00 26.36
CA GLU A 117 9.24 19.40 26.67
C GLU A 117 10.72 19.56 27.03
N ASP A 118 11.33 18.51 27.62
CA ASP A 118 12.73 18.49 28.02
C ASP A 118 13.66 17.90 26.96
N VAL A 119 13.25 17.82 25.69
CA VAL A 119 14.08 17.39 24.57
C VAL A 119 14.49 18.61 23.73
N TRP A 120 15.78 18.81 23.57
CA TRP A 120 16.34 19.90 22.79
C TRP A 120 17.25 19.38 21.68
N THR A 121 16.95 19.73 20.44
CA THR A 121 17.73 19.37 19.26
C THR A 121 18.58 20.53 18.74
N GLY A 122 18.12 21.78 18.96
CA GLY A 122 18.84 22.97 18.52
C GLY A 122 18.91 23.15 17.00
N ALA A 123 18.02 22.46 16.27
CA ALA A 123 17.92 22.48 14.81
C ALA A 123 16.45 22.43 14.38
N ASP A 124 16.21 22.55 13.10
CA ASP A 124 14.90 22.22 12.49
C ASP A 124 14.78 20.69 12.38
N ASP A 125 13.95 20.11 13.26
CA ASP A 125 13.77 18.66 13.35
C ASP A 125 13.18 18.11 12.03
N ALA A 126 12.29 18.85 11.37
CA ALA A 126 11.69 18.43 10.10
C ALA A 126 12.74 18.39 8.97
N GLU A 127 13.65 19.37 8.92
CA GLU A 127 14.76 19.36 7.98
C GLU A 127 15.67 18.14 8.20
N CYS A 128 16.02 17.84 9.46
CA CYS A 128 16.85 16.68 9.79
C CYS A 128 16.21 15.36 9.35
N ILE A 129 14.92 15.19 9.65
CA ILE A 129 14.15 14.00 9.26
C ILE A 129 14.06 13.91 7.72
N ALA A 130 13.77 15.01 7.03
CA ALA A 130 13.72 15.07 5.56
C ALA A 130 15.07 14.70 4.91
N ARG A 131 16.19 15.10 5.53
CA ARG A 131 17.54 14.71 5.08
C ARG A 131 17.73 13.20 5.14
N GLY A 132 17.31 12.55 6.21
CA GLY A 132 17.31 11.09 6.34
C GLY A 132 16.47 10.40 5.25
N VAL A 133 15.27 10.94 4.94
CA VAL A 133 14.46 10.48 3.80
C VAL A 133 15.23 10.58 2.49
N TYR A 134 15.79 11.76 2.19
CA TYR A 134 16.55 11.99 0.97
C TYR A 134 17.70 10.99 0.82
N GLU A 135 18.50 10.79 1.86
CA GLU A 135 19.62 9.86 1.84
C GLU A 135 19.18 8.42 1.60
N THR A 136 18.11 7.97 2.27
CA THR A 136 17.57 6.62 2.07
C THR A 136 17.16 6.38 0.63
N TYR A 137 16.37 7.29 0.06
CA TYR A 137 15.86 7.14 -1.31
C TYR A 137 16.96 7.29 -2.38
N LYS A 138 18.04 7.99 -2.05
CA LYS A 138 19.23 8.11 -2.90
C LYS A 138 20.10 6.84 -2.85
N ASP A 139 20.37 6.32 -1.64
CA ASP A 139 21.35 5.26 -1.41
C ASP A 139 20.78 3.85 -1.62
N ARG A 140 19.46 3.70 -1.52
CA ARG A 140 18.77 2.43 -1.73
C ARG A 140 18.10 2.37 -3.10
N ASN A 141 17.68 1.19 -3.52
CA ASN A 141 17.01 0.97 -4.82
C ASN A 141 15.53 1.37 -4.77
N LEU A 142 15.23 2.57 -4.21
CA LEU A 142 13.89 3.08 -4.02
C LEU A 142 13.46 3.98 -5.18
N ARG A 143 12.15 4.02 -5.45
CA ARG A 143 11.56 4.84 -6.50
C ARG A 143 11.20 6.22 -5.98
N TYR A 144 11.56 7.29 -6.72
CA TYR A 144 11.06 8.62 -6.45
C TYR A 144 9.61 8.74 -6.93
N SER A 145 8.68 8.93 -6.01
CA SER A 145 7.23 8.97 -6.30
C SER A 145 6.59 10.33 -6.05
N GLN A 146 7.36 11.30 -5.48
CA GLN A 146 6.83 12.63 -5.20
C GLN A 146 6.92 13.52 -6.45
N VAL A 147 5.81 14.19 -6.74
CA VAL A 147 5.74 15.26 -7.74
C VAL A 147 5.56 16.60 -7.04
N VAL A 148 6.13 17.64 -7.61
CA VAL A 148 6.08 19.01 -7.08
C VAL A 148 5.39 19.91 -8.09
N PRO A 149 4.38 20.70 -7.69
CA PRO A 149 3.66 21.60 -8.58
C PRO A 149 4.46 22.90 -8.80
N PHE A 150 4.47 23.37 -10.04
CA PHE A 150 4.95 24.70 -10.41
C PHE A 150 3.80 25.68 -10.64
N THR A 151 2.69 25.18 -11.17
CA THR A 151 1.44 25.91 -11.34
C THR A 151 0.28 25.00 -10.93
N MET A 152 -0.95 25.43 -11.10
CA MET A 152 -2.13 24.60 -10.83
C MET A 152 -2.18 23.35 -11.71
N THR A 153 -1.60 23.38 -12.88
CA THR A 153 -1.68 22.31 -13.90
C THR A 153 -0.33 21.75 -14.32
N ASP A 154 0.78 22.37 -13.89
CA ASP A 154 2.12 21.93 -14.25
C ASP A 154 2.85 21.38 -13.02
N GLU A 155 3.32 20.14 -13.12
CA GLU A 155 4.02 19.44 -12.05
C GLU A 155 5.17 18.57 -12.59
N LYS A 156 6.14 18.30 -11.75
CA LYS A 156 7.31 17.51 -12.11
C LYS A 156 7.72 16.58 -10.96
N ASN A 157 8.25 15.40 -11.28
CA ASN A 157 8.85 14.53 -10.28
C ASN A 157 10.00 15.26 -9.56
N SER A 158 10.01 15.22 -8.23
CA SER A 158 11.00 15.93 -7.42
C SER A 158 12.42 15.41 -7.59
N GLY A 159 12.58 14.13 -7.98
CA GLY A 159 13.89 13.48 -8.08
C GLY A 159 14.57 13.20 -6.73
N THR A 160 13.87 13.45 -5.62
CA THR A 160 14.40 13.32 -4.25
C THR A 160 13.47 12.54 -3.32
N ASN A 161 12.26 12.27 -3.75
CA ASN A 161 11.12 11.79 -2.95
C ASN A 161 10.71 12.75 -1.81
N LEU A 162 11.09 14.01 -1.92
CA LEU A 162 10.63 15.09 -1.05
C LEU A 162 9.59 15.95 -1.80
N PRO A 163 8.72 16.68 -1.07
CA PRO A 163 8.64 16.78 0.37
C PRO A 163 8.08 15.51 1.04
N ALA A 164 8.48 15.26 2.28
CA ALA A 164 7.85 14.30 3.18
C ALA A 164 6.75 14.99 4.00
N GLN A 165 5.79 14.22 4.52
CA GLN A 165 4.88 14.73 5.55
C GLN A 165 5.52 14.52 6.92
N ILE A 166 5.79 15.60 7.66
CA ILE A 166 6.42 15.54 8.97
C ILE A 166 5.60 16.38 9.94
N ASP A 167 4.95 15.70 10.88
CA ASP A 167 4.11 16.30 11.93
C ASP A 167 4.74 16.06 13.28
N ILE A 168 5.15 17.11 13.98
CA ILE A 168 5.77 17.01 15.30
C ILE A 168 4.89 17.73 16.32
N TYR A 169 4.42 16.97 17.30
CA TYR A 169 3.62 17.45 18.41
C TYR A 169 4.51 17.60 19.64
N GLY A 170 4.34 18.70 20.36
CA GLY A 170 5.07 19.01 21.59
C GLY A 170 4.17 19.23 22.79
N GLY A 171 4.76 19.57 23.93
CA GLY A 171 4.05 20.05 25.11
C GLY A 171 3.78 19.03 26.21
N LYS A 172 4.19 17.77 26.06
CA LYS A 172 4.18 16.83 27.22
C LYS A 172 5.48 16.95 28.01
N PRO A 173 5.43 16.95 29.35
CA PRO A 173 6.65 16.90 30.17
C PRO A 173 7.47 15.63 29.86
N GLY A 174 8.78 15.73 29.91
CA GLY A 174 9.68 14.58 29.85
C GLY A 174 10.79 14.69 28.82
N MET A 175 11.73 13.75 28.94
CA MET A 175 12.93 13.62 28.11
C MET A 175 12.80 12.48 27.08
N GLU A 176 11.61 12.27 26.53
CA GLU A 176 11.35 11.26 25.52
C GLU A 176 10.87 11.91 24.22
N TYR A 177 11.36 11.40 23.09
CA TYR A 177 10.94 11.81 21.76
C TYR A 177 10.53 10.56 20.98
N GLU A 178 9.23 10.38 20.80
CA GLU A 178 8.64 9.21 20.15
C GLU A 178 8.31 9.49 18.69
N PHE A 179 8.39 8.46 17.85
CA PHE A 179 8.12 8.56 16.42
C PHE A 179 7.32 7.37 15.90
N LEU A 180 6.46 7.66 14.94
CA LEU A 180 5.88 6.70 14.02
C LEU A 180 6.28 7.09 12.60
N PHE A 181 7.10 6.26 11.95
CA PHE A 181 7.46 6.41 10.55
C PHE A 181 6.61 5.49 9.68
N ILE A 182 6.11 6.02 8.57
CA ILE A 182 5.25 5.30 7.63
C ILE A 182 5.74 5.58 6.22
N THR A 183 5.75 4.57 5.34
CA THR A 183 5.79 4.80 3.91
C THR A 183 4.47 4.37 3.27
N LYS A 184 3.81 5.29 2.59
CA LYS A 184 2.47 5.10 2.03
C LYS A 184 2.51 5.12 0.51
N GLY A 185 2.25 3.98 -0.13
CA GLY A 185 2.13 3.91 -1.58
C GLY A 185 0.84 4.55 -2.10
N GLY A 186 0.83 5.00 -3.35
CA GLY A 186 -0.32 5.68 -3.98
C GLY A 186 -1.60 4.84 -3.97
N GLY A 187 -1.49 3.53 -4.21
CA GLY A 187 -2.66 2.64 -4.16
C GLY A 187 -3.33 2.62 -2.79
N SER A 188 -2.54 2.54 -1.73
CA SER A 188 -3.02 2.57 -0.35
C SER A 188 -3.54 3.96 0.06
N ALA A 189 -2.83 5.03 -0.35
CA ALA A 189 -3.25 6.41 -0.09
C ALA A 189 -4.62 6.72 -0.71
N ASN A 190 -4.87 6.24 -1.94
CA ASN A 190 -6.14 6.41 -2.64
C ASN A 190 -7.31 5.64 -2.01
N LYS A 191 -7.07 4.82 -1.01
CA LYS A 191 -8.10 4.09 -0.23
C LYS A 191 -8.25 4.64 1.18
N THR A 192 -8.06 5.95 1.31
CA THR A 192 -8.38 6.72 2.51
C THR A 192 -9.51 7.69 2.18
N PHE A 193 -10.64 7.55 2.86
CA PHE A 193 -11.86 8.30 2.60
C PHE A 193 -12.33 9.01 3.86
N LEU A 194 -12.92 10.19 3.67
CA LEU A 194 -13.62 10.93 4.71
C LEU A 194 -15.05 11.20 4.24
N TYR A 195 -16.01 10.81 5.06
CA TYR A 195 -17.43 11.04 4.84
C TYR A 195 -17.99 11.94 5.93
N GLN A 196 -18.68 13.00 5.54
CA GLN A 196 -19.40 13.82 6.50
C GLN A 196 -20.79 13.25 6.71
N GLN A 197 -21.05 12.74 7.91
CA GLN A 197 -22.30 12.15 8.31
C GLN A 197 -22.97 12.95 9.44
N THR A 198 -24.11 12.49 9.89
CA THR A 198 -24.84 13.05 11.02
C THR A 198 -25.10 12.00 12.08
N LYS A 199 -25.68 12.42 13.23
CA LYS A 199 -26.11 11.48 14.29
C LYS A 199 -27.04 10.37 13.77
N ALA A 200 -27.74 10.58 12.66
CA ALA A 200 -28.64 9.58 12.07
C ALA A 200 -27.92 8.27 11.69
N LEU A 201 -26.60 8.34 11.41
CA LEU A 201 -25.79 7.15 11.14
C LEU A 201 -25.56 6.28 12.40
N LEU A 202 -25.63 6.85 13.60
CA LEU A 202 -25.26 6.18 14.85
C LEU A 202 -26.37 5.27 15.38
N ASN A 203 -26.77 4.30 14.58
CA ASN A 203 -27.58 3.14 14.94
C ASN A 203 -27.09 1.94 14.15
N GLU A 204 -27.38 0.74 14.63
CA GLU A 204 -26.80 -0.50 14.10
C GLU A 204 -27.12 -0.73 12.63
N GLU A 205 -28.35 -0.52 12.21
CA GLU A 205 -28.80 -0.76 10.83
C GLU A 205 -28.11 0.19 9.84
N SER A 206 -28.16 1.49 10.11
CA SER A 206 -27.60 2.52 9.22
C SER A 206 -26.07 2.40 9.14
N LEU A 207 -25.41 2.13 10.27
CA LEU A 207 -23.95 2.01 10.31
C LEU A 207 -23.49 0.73 9.60
N THR A 208 -24.20 -0.38 9.76
CA THR A 208 -23.91 -1.63 9.04
C THR A 208 -24.01 -1.43 7.53
N LYS A 209 -25.12 -0.85 7.05
CA LYS A 209 -25.31 -0.57 5.61
C LYS A 209 -24.22 0.35 5.06
N PHE A 210 -23.91 1.41 5.79
CA PHE A 210 -22.85 2.35 5.40
C PHE A 210 -21.49 1.65 5.26
N ILE A 211 -21.11 0.86 6.25
CA ILE A 211 -19.82 0.14 6.24
C ILE A 211 -19.80 -0.89 5.11
N GLN A 212 -20.87 -1.69 4.92
CA GLN A 212 -20.95 -2.66 3.83
C GLN A 212 -20.72 -2.01 2.46
N GLN A 213 -21.41 -0.90 2.20
CA GLN A 213 -21.25 -0.17 0.95
C GLN A 213 -19.79 0.26 0.73
N HIS A 214 -19.17 0.87 1.73
CA HIS A 214 -17.81 1.43 1.57
C HIS A 214 -16.69 0.40 1.68
N ILE A 215 -16.94 -0.79 2.21
CA ILE A 215 -15.99 -1.92 2.10
C ILE A 215 -15.83 -2.34 0.64
N PHE A 216 -16.90 -2.37 -0.16
CA PHE A 216 -16.80 -2.65 -1.60
C PHE A 216 -16.02 -1.57 -2.36
N ASP A 217 -16.13 -0.29 -1.96
CA ASP A 217 -15.38 0.81 -2.56
C ASP A 217 -13.85 0.68 -2.37
N LEU A 218 -13.41 -0.07 -1.36
CA LEU A 218 -11.98 -0.34 -1.16
C LEU A 218 -11.40 -1.14 -2.34
N GLY A 219 -12.12 -2.16 -2.80
CA GLY A 219 -11.65 -3.04 -3.87
C GLY A 219 -10.28 -3.64 -3.59
N THR A 220 -9.57 -4.03 -4.64
CA THR A 220 -8.28 -4.73 -4.52
C THR A 220 -7.08 -3.93 -5.01
N SER A 221 -7.28 -2.70 -5.48
CA SER A 221 -6.20 -1.88 -6.08
C SER A 221 -5.08 -1.49 -5.10
N ALA A 222 -5.37 -1.47 -3.79
CA ALA A 222 -4.38 -1.21 -2.75
C ALA A 222 -3.65 -2.47 -2.25
N CYS A 223 -3.87 -3.63 -2.87
CA CYS A 223 -3.21 -4.91 -2.57
C CYS A 223 -3.61 -5.48 -1.20
N PRO A 224 -4.81 -6.03 -1.04
CA PRO A 224 -5.18 -6.79 0.16
C PRO A 224 -4.35 -8.09 0.30
N PRO A 225 -4.34 -8.72 1.50
CA PRO A 225 -5.14 -8.42 2.69
C PRO A 225 -4.76 -7.12 3.37
N TYR A 226 -5.76 -6.37 3.85
CA TYR A 226 -5.56 -5.07 4.48
C TYR A 226 -5.52 -5.14 6.01
N HIS A 227 -4.82 -4.19 6.64
CA HIS A 227 -5.16 -3.72 7.97
C HIS A 227 -6.15 -2.57 7.80
N LEU A 228 -7.42 -2.82 8.10
CA LEU A 228 -8.50 -1.86 7.92
C LEU A 228 -8.68 -1.03 9.18
N ALA A 229 -8.81 0.27 9.02
CA ALA A 229 -9.14 1.19 10.10
C ALA A 229 -10.36 2.04 9.76
N ILE A 230 -11.25 2.18 10.72
CA ILE A 230 -12.43 3.03 10.66
C ILE A 230 -12.42 3.93 11.89
N CYS A 231 -12.61 5.23 11.68
CA CYS A 231 -12.84 6.18 12.77
C CYS A 231 -14.24 6.77 12.63
N ILE A 232 -15.02 6.71 13.70
CA ILE A 232 -16.37 7.28 13.78
C ILE A 232 -16.35 8.42 14.78
N GLY A 233 -16.47 9.65 14.29
CA GLY A 233 -16.34 10.86 15.06
C GLY A 233 -14.98 11.54 14.84
N GLY A 234 -14.68 12.50 15.69
CA GLY A 234 -13.55 13.40 15.63
C GLY A 234 -14.03 14.82 15.89
N THR A 235 -13.27 15.59 16.67
CA THR A 235 -13.57 17.00 16.93
C THR A 235 -13.34 17.88 15.70
N SER A 236 -12.61 17.34 14.70
CA SER A 236 -12.41 17.90 13.36
C SER A 236 -12.29 16.79 12.32
N ALA A 237 -12.44 17.14 11.06
CA ALA A 237 -12.20 16.24 9.93
C ALA A 237 -10.74 15.72 9.91
N GLU A 238 -9.79 16.60 10.23
CA GLU A 238 -8.37 16.27 10.34
C GLU A 238 -8.12 15.22 11.44
N MET A 239 -8.69 15.40 12.63
CA MET A 239 -8.59 14.43 13.72
C MET A 239 -9.11 13.05 13.28
N CYS A 240 -10.24 13.00 12.57
CA CYS A 240 -10.81 11.75 12.06
C CYS A 240 -9.85 11.03 11.10
N LEU A 241 -9.28 11.73 10.11
CA LEU A 241 -8.31 11.20 9.15
C LEU A 241 -6.99 10.79 9.82
N SER A 242 -6.47 11.61 10.72
CA SER A 242 -5.24 11.31 11.47
C SER A 242 -5.42 10.06 12.35
N THR A 243 -6.60 9.88 12.94
CA THR A 243 -6.94 8.68 13.72
C THR A 243 -6.90 7.42 12.88
N VAL A 244 -7.50 7.44 11.70
CA VAL A 244 -7.46 6.29 10.76
C VAL A 244 -6.04 5.97 10.32
N LYS A 245 -5.22 6.97 10.03
CA LYS A 245 -3.81 6.77 9.68
C LYS A 245 -3.05 6.04 10.80
N LYS A 246 -3.18 6.53 12.04
CA LYS A 246 -2.54 5.93 13.22
C LYS A 246 -3.08 4.52 13.51
N ALA A 247 -4.39 4.34 13.43
CA ALA A 247 -5.03 3.04 13.68
C ALA A 247 -4.62 2.00 12.64
N SER A 248 -4.55 2.35 11.35
CA SER A 248 -4.12 1.44 10.28
C SER A 248 -2.65 0.99 10.43
N ALA A 249 -1.83 1.77 11.13
CA ALA A 249 -0.44 1.44 11.44
C ALA A 249 -0.27 0.65 12.76
N GLY A 250 -1.37 0.32 13.45
CA GLY A 250 -1.34 -0.35 14.75
C GLY A 250 -0.93 0.55 15.92
N TYR A 251 -0.78 1.85 15.70
CA TYR A 251 -0.32 2.79 16.72
C TYR A 251 -1.33 2.98 17.87
N LEU A 252 -2.62 2.73 17.59
CA LEU A 252 -3.71 2.89 18.55
C LEU A 252 -4.23 1.55 19.12
N ASP A 253 -3.48 0.46 18.98
CA ASP A 253 -3.93 -0.86 19.40
C ASP A 253 -4.14 -1.02 20.92
N GLU A 254 -3.41 -0.23 21.72
CA GLU A 254 -3.52 -0.22 23.19
C GLU A 254 -4.49 0.85 23.73
N LEU A 255 -5.36 1.44 22.88
CA LEU A 255 -6.44 2.30 23.37
C LEU A 255 -7.41 1.53 24.26
N PRO A 256 -8.06 2.20 25.23
CA PRO A 256 -9.17 1.62 25.98
C PRO A 256 -10.28 1.08 25.06
N THR A 257 -11.06 0.13 25.56
CA THR A 257 -12.19 -0.48 24.83
C THR A 257 -13.55 0.10 25.20
N SER A 258 -13.58 1.19 25.95
CA SER A 258 -14.80 1.92 26.32
C SER A 258 -14.54 3.42 26.43
N GLY A 259 -15.58 4.22 26.17
CA GLY A 259 -15.56 5.66 26.41
C GLY A 259 -15.62 6.04 27.89
N ASN A 260 -15.49 7.34 28.18
CA ASN A 260 -15.69 7.91 29.50
C ASN A 260 -16.29 9.33 29.41
N GLU A 261 -16.64 9.92 30.54
CA GLU A 261 -17.22 11.26 30.61
C GLU A 261 -16.22 12.37 30.16
N GLY A 262 -14.91 12.13 30.26
CA GLY A 262 -13.89 13.05 29.81
C GLY A 262 -13.71 13.12 28.28
N GLY A 263 -14.27 12.16 27.51
CA GLY A 263 -14.27 12.19 26.06
C GLY A 263 -13.04 11.52 25.41
N ARG A 264 -12.51 10.46 26.03
CA ARG A 264 -11.42 9.68 25.39
C ARG A 264 -11.90 8.92 24.17
N CYS A 265 -11.05 8.78 23.18
CA CYS A 265 -11.23 7.81 22.10
C CYS A 265 -11.07 6.37 22.61
N PHE A 266 -11.75 5.44 21.98
CA PHE A 266 -11.67 4.04 22.36
C PHE A 266 -11.82 3.12 21.14
N ARG A 267 -11.33 1.90 21.25
CA ARG A 267 -11.56 0.81 20.29
C ARG A 267 -12.88 0.13 20.61
N ASP A 268 -13.74 0.02 19.61
CA ASP A 268 -15.00 -0.70 19.72
C ASP A 268 -14.83 -2.14 19.19
N LEU A 269 -14.49 -3.06 20.09
CA LEU A 269 -14.19 -4.46 19.74
C LEU A 269 -15.39 -5.19 19.14
N GLU A 270 -16.61 -4.84 19.53
CA GLU A 270 -17.82 -5.43 18.96
C GLU A 270 -17.96 -5.04 17.48
N TRP A 271 -17.77 -3.77 17.16
CA TRP A 271 -17.79 -3.30 15.78
C TRP A 271 -16.57 -3.78 14.97
N GLU A 272 -15.41 -3.97 15.57
CA GLU A 272 -14.26 -4.60 14.90
C GLU A 272 -14.62 -6.02 14.42
N GLU A 273 -15.29 -6.81 15.26
CA GLU A 273 -15.71 -8.18 14.93
C GLU A 273 -16.81 -8.19 13.85
N LYS A 274 -17.82 -7.31 13.95
CA LYS A 274 -18.86 -7.15 12.94
C LYS A 274 -18.29 -6.77 11.57
N VAL A 275 -17.39 -5.82 11.52
CA VAL A 275 -16.75 -5.36 10.27
C VAL A 275 -15.84 -6.45 9.70
N LEU A 276 -15.09 -7.16 10.53
CA LEU A 276 -14.28 -8.30 10.10
C LEU A 276 -15.15 -9.38 9.44
N LYS A 277 -16.33 -9.67 10.00
CA LYS A 277 -17.28 -10.60 9.40
C LYS A 277 -17.79 -10.11 8.04
N ILE A 278 -18.19 -8.83 7.93
CA ILE A 278 -18.59 -8.21 6.65
C ILE A 278 -17.48 -8.37 5.59
N CYS A 279 -16.24 -8.10 5.94
CA CYS A 279 -15.11 -8.25 5.02
C CYS A 279 -14.91 -9.68 4.56
N ARG A 280 -15.03 -10.66 5.46
CA ARG A 280 -14.88 -12.08 5.15
C ARG A 280 -16.00 -12.61 4.26
N GLU A 281 -17.22 -12.17 4.48
CA GLU A 281 -18.42 -12.56 3.71
C GLU A 281 -18.50 -11.82 2.36
N SER A 282 -17.70 -10.81 2.13
CA SER A 282 -17.68 -10.05 0.87
C SER A 282 -17.31 -10.89 -0.36
N GLY A 283 -16.55 -11.96 -0.19
CA GLY A 283 -16.06 -12.81 -1.27
C GLY A 283 -14.94 -12.20 -2.13
N VAL A 284 -14.51 -10.97 -1.86
CA VAL A 284 -13.42 -10.28 -2.59
C VAL A 284 -12.08 -10.98 -2.34
N GLY A 285 -11.85 -11.44 -1.11
CA GLY A 285 -10.68 -12.19 -0.70
C GLY A 285 -9.37 -11.40 -0.82
N ALA A 286 -8.28 -12.16 -0.81
CA ALA A 286 -6.93 -11.63 -1.02
C ALA A 286 -6.67 -11.39 -2.51
N GLN A 287 -7.37 -10.44 -3.13
CA GLN A 287 -7.29 -9.94 -4.52
C GLN A 287 -8.07 -10.75 -5.58
N PHE A 288 -8.19 -12.06 -5.48
CA PHE A 288 -8.75 -12.91 -6.55
C PHE A 288 -9.86 -13.85 -6.07
N GLY A 289 -10.67 -13.37 -5.15
CA GLY A 289 -11.73 -14.13 -4.51
C GLY A 289 -11.26 -14.86 -3.26
N GLY A 290 -12.20 -15.09 -2.34
CA GLY A 290 -11.96 -15.76 -1.08
C GLY A 290 -12.44 -14.96 0.12
N LYS A 291 -11.80 -15.20 1.26
CA LYS A 291 -12.23 -14.73 2.58
C LYS A 291 -11.37 -13.57 3.11
N TYR A 292 -10.13 -13.44 2.63
CA TYR A 292 -9.12 -12.60 3.26
C TYR A 292 -8.92 -11.23 2.60
N LEU A 293 -10.01 -10.43 2.50
CA LEU A 293 -9.90 -9.02 2.13
C LEU A 293 -9.09 -8.24 3.18
N VAL A 294 -9.22 -8.59 4.44
CA VAL A 294 -8.51 -7.96 5.55
C VAL A 294 -7.84 -8.99 6.46
N HIS A 295 -6.73 -8.62 7.05
CA HIS A 295 -6.11 -9.34 8.16
C HIS A 295 -6.83 -9.09 9.46
N ASP A 296 -7.14 -7.83 9.72
CA ASP A 296 -7.77 -7.33 10.92
C ASP A 296 -8.48 -5.99 10.66
N VAL A 297 -9.25 -5.58 11.66
CA VAL A 297 -10.03 -4.33 11.65
C VAL A 297 -9.78 -3.58 12.95
N ARG A 298 -9.68 -2.25 12.88
CA ARG A 298 -9.71 -1.34 14.02
C ARG A 298 -10.85 -0.37 13.83
N VAL A 299 -11.75 -0.32 14.79
CA VAL A 299 -12.85 0.65 14.82
C VAL A 299 -12.64 1.57 16.02
N ILE A 300 -12.33 2.83 15.74
CA ILE A 300 -12.11 3.85 16.74
C ILE A 300 -13.34 4.74 16.85
N ARG A 301 -13.86 4.86 18.05
CA ARG A 301 -14.93 5.80 18.37
C ARG A 301 -14.32 7.03 19.03
N ALA A 302 -14.57 8.21 18.47
CA ALA A 302 -14.00 9.48 18.93
C ALA A 302 -15.11 10.49 19.33
N PRO A 303 -14.82 11.44 20.25
CA PRO A 303 -15.68 12.58 20.52
C PRO A 303 -15.93 13.38 19.23
N ARG A 304 -17.08 14.04 19.14
CA ARG A 304 -17.46 14.82 17.97
C ARG A 304 -18.23 16.07 18.33
N HIS A 305 -18.28 17.03 17.43
CA HIS A 305 -19.24 18.10 17.50
C HIS A 305 -20.66 17.54 17.33
N ALA A 306 -21.62 18.02 18.11
CA ALA A 306 -22.99 17.46 18.11
C ALA A 306 -23.68 17.50 16.72
N ALA A 307 -23.37 18.51 15.91
CA ALA A 307 -23.95 18.70 14.58
C ALA A 307 -23.17 17.98 13.45
N SER A 308 -22.05 17.33 13.74
CA SER A 308 -21.27 16.60 12.73
C SER A 308 -20.91 15.20 13.20
N CYS A 309 -20.76 14.28 12.24
CA CYS A 309 -20.28 12.93 12.52
C CYS A 309 -19.35 12.51 11.37
N PRO A 310 -18.11 12.99 11.35
CA PRO A 310 -17.17 12.53 10.34
C PRO A 310 -16.92 11.04 10.53
N VAL A 311 -16.81 10.32 9.41
CA VAL A 311 -16.40 8.92 9.36
C VAL A 311 -15.25 8.80 8.39
N ALA A 312 -14.13 8.29 8.85
CA ALA A 312 -13.00 8.01 7.97
C ALA A 312 -12.76 6.49 7.88
N ILE A 313 -12.41 6.05 6.68
CA ILE A 313 -12.05 4.66 6.38
C ILE A 313 -10.71 4.68 5.67
N GLY A 314 -9.78 3.83 6.09
CA GLY A 314 -8.48 3.75 5.47
C GLY A 314 -7.81 2.41 5.71
N VAL A 315 -6.77 2.13 4.93
CA VAL A 315 -6.08 0.84 4.97
C VAL A 315 -4.56 1.01 5.05
N SER A 316 -3.91 0.06 5.72
CA SER A 316 -2.54 -0.32 5.44
C SER A 316 -2.57 -1.56 4.56
N CYS A 317 -1.79 -1.57 3.48
CA CYS A 317 -1.83 -2.65 2.49
C CYS A 317 -0.94 -3.84 2.89
N SER A 318 -0.87 -4.84 2.03
CA SER A 318 -0.02 -6.03 2.23
C SER A 318 1.47 -5.74 2.41
N ALA A 319 1.93 -4.54 2.04
CA ALA A 319 3.26 -4.05 2.34
C ALA A 319 3.23 -3.11 3.57
N ASP A 320 2.74 -3.59 4.69
CA ASP A 320 2.49 -2.86 5.95
C ASP A 320 3.74 -2.17 6.50
N ARG A 321 4.11 -1.02 5.91
CA ARG A 321 5.38 -0.32 6.10
C ARG A 321 5.29 0.75 7.18
N ASN A 322 5.30 0.32 8.42
CA ASN A 322 5.25 1.17 9.59
C ASN A 322 6.33 0.75 10.59
N ILE A 323 6.95 1.71 11.26
CA ILE A 323 7.96 1.44 12.29
C ILE A 323 7.91 2.51 13.37
N LYS A 324 7.99 2.09 14.62
CA LYS A 324 8.12 2.99 15.76
C LYS A 324 9.58 3.25 16.07
N ALA A 325 9.84 4.41 16.66
CA ALA A 325 11.15 4.76 17.18
C ALA A 325 11.03 5.66 18.40
N LYS A 326 12.09 5.74 19.18
CA LYS A 326 12.18 6.67 20.29
C LYS A 326 13.61 7.10 20.57
N ILE A 327 13.73 8.30 21.10
CA ILE A 327 14.97 8.85 21.63
C ILE A 327 14.75 9.10 23.12
N THR A 328 15.63 8.56 23.95
CA THR A 328 15.60 8.69 25.40
C THR A 328 17.00 9.00 25.91
N PRO A 329 17.19 9.30 27.21
CA PRO A 329 18.53 9.45 27.79
C PRO A 329 19.48 8.26 27.57
N GLU A 330 18.92 7.06 27.35
CA GLU A 330 19.67 5.82 27.15
C GLU A 330 20.14 5.63 25.70
N GLY A 331 19.58 6.38 24.74
CA GLY A 331 19.97 6.29 23.34
C GLY A 331 18.86 6.52 22.35
N ILE A 332 19.14 6.20 21.10
CA ILE A 332 18.20 6.21 19.97
C ILE A 332 17.81 4.77 19.66
N PHE A 333 16.51 4.50 19.63
CA PHE A 333 15.96 3.16 19.49
C PHE A 333 15.01 3.08 18.29
N LEU A 334 15.05 1.96 17.61
CA LEU A 334 14.19 1.64 16.47
C LEU A 334 13.49 0.31 16.70
N GLU A 335 12.20 0.21 16.36
CA GLU A 335 11.42 -1.03 16.44
C GLU A 335 12.14 -2.17 15.70
N GLU A 336 12.12 -3.37 16.29
CA GLU A 336 12.65 -4.56 15.63
C GLU A 336 11.65 -5.09 14.60
N LEU A 337 11.98 -4.97 13.32
CA LEU A 337 11.28 -5.66 12.24
C LEU A 337 11.90 -7.03 11.96
N GLU A 338 11.15 -7.92 11.31
CA GLU A 338 11.55 -9.29 11.03
C GLU A 338 12.63 -9.36 9.93
N LYS A 339 13.81 -9.82 10.30
CA LYS A 339 14.95 -9.99 9.37
C LYS A 339 15.10 -11.42 8.84
N ASN A 340 14.39 -12.39 9.42
CA ASN A 340 14.37 -13.78 8.96
C ASN A 340 12.93 -14.23 8.63
N PRO A 341 12.29 -13.66 7.61
CA PRO A 341 10.92 -14.00 7.27
C PRO A 341 10.74 -15.45 6.78
N ALA A 342 11.83 -16.14 6.41
CA ALA A 342 11.79 -17.54 5.99
C ALA A 342 11.21 -18.46 7.07
N ARG A 343 11.32 -18.10 8.35
CA ARG A 343 10.74 -18.88 9.46
C ARG A 343 9.20 -18.94 9.43
N PHE A 344 8.54 -18.06 8.66
CA PHE A 344 7.09 -18.07 8.47
C PHE A 344 6.65 -18.91 7.27
N LEU A 345 7.57 -19.39 6.45
CA LEU A 345 7.23 -20.29 5.35
C LEU A 345 6.79 -21.64 5.90
N PRO A 346 5.80 -22.30 5.28
CA PRO A 346 5.47 -23.69 5.59
C PRO A 346 6.62 -24.62 5.16
N ALA A 347 6.74 -25.77 5.78
CA ALA A 347 7.76 -26.77 5.44
C ALA A 347 7.65 -27.23 3.97
N GLU A 348 6.43 -27.30 3.45
CA GLU A 348 6.14 -27.61 2.06
C GLU A 348 5.24 -26.52 1.47
N ALA A 349 5.40 -26.24 0.17
CA ALA A 349 4.52 -25.30 -0.53
C ALA A 349 3.07 -25.77 -0.43
N PRO A 350 2.10 -24.86 -0.22
CA PRO A 350 0.69 -25.22 -0.16
C PRO A 350 0.25 -25.95 -1.43
N SER A 351 -0.48 -27.06 -1.26
CA SER A 351 -1.13 -27.73 -2.39
C SER A 351 -2.20 -26.80 -2.95
N MET A 352 -2.13 -26.51 -4.23
CA MET A 352 -3.04 -25.63 -4.94
C MET A 352 -3.36 -26.21 -6.32
N SER A 353 -4.53 -25.87 -6.86
CA SER A 353 -4.91 -26.23 -8.22
C SER A 353 -3.84 -25.75 -9.21
N PRO A 354 -3.52 -26.52 -10.27
CA PRO A 354 -2.50 -26.13 -11.24
C PRO A 354 -2.90 -24.84 -11.97
N ALA A 355 -1.91 -23.99 -12.29
CA ALA A 355 -2.12 -22.85 -13.16
C ALA A 355 -2.17 -23.29 -14.64
N VAL A 356 -2.83 -22.49 -15.47
CA VAL A 356 -2.82 -22.69 -16.93
C VAL A 356 -1.60 -21.97 -17.50
N ASP A 357 -0.74 -22.71 -18.19
CA ASP A 357 0.42 -22.15 -18.89
C ASP A 357 0.00 -21.41 -20.15
N ILE A 358 0.45 -20.17 -20.30
CA ILE A 358 0.20 -19.32 -21.47
C ILE A 358 1.54 -18.82 -22.02
N ASP A 359 1.85 -19.19 -23.27
CA ASP A 359 2.98 -18.64 -24.00
C ASP A 359 2.52 -17.41 -24.81
N LEU A 360 2.96 -16.23 -24.36
CA LEU A 360 2.57 -14.95 -24.96
C LEU A 360 3.19 -14.73 -26.34
N ASP A 361 4.30 -15.40 -26.64
CA ASP A 361 5.03 -15.26 -27.92
C ASP A 361 4.39 -16.08 -29.05
N GLU A 362 3.36 -16.90 -28.76
CA GLU A 362 2.56 -17.55 -29.80
C GLU A 362 1.69 -16.59 -30.62
N GLY A 363 1.61 -15.33 -30.19
CA GLY A 363 0.86 -14.26 -30.86
C GLY A 363 -0.53 -14.05 -30.28
N MET A 364 -1.02 -12.81 -30.40
CA MET A 364 -2.23 -12.32 -29.74
C MET A 364 -3.47 -13.17 -30.02
N ASP A 365 -3.67 -13.62 -31.26
CA ASP A 365 -4.87 -14.40 -31.61
C ASP A 365 -4.88 -15.77 -30.92
N LYS A 366 -3.72 -16.45 -30.86
CA LYS A 366 -3.62 -17.73 -30.13
C LYS A 366 -3.77 -17.56 -28.64
N VAL A 367 -3.15 -16.55 -28.06
CA VAL A 367 -3.29 -16.23 -26.63
C VAL A 367 -4.77 -16.04 -26.27
N ARG A 368 -5.50 -15.23 -27.04
CA ARG A 368 -6.93 -15.00 -26.84
C ARG A 368 -7.76 -16.28 -27.01
N ALA A 369 -7.43 -17.08 -28.04
CA ALA A 369 -8.10 -18.36 -28.30
C ALA A 369 -7.90 -19.40 -27.16
N ILE A 370 -6.82 -19.28 -26.40
CA ILE A 370 -6.62 -20.09 -25.20
C ILE A 370 -7.40 -19.50 -24.04
N LEU A 371 -7.27 -18.19 -23.77
CA LEU A 371 -7.90 -17.52 -22.63
C LEU A 371 -9.43 -17.68 -22.62
N THR A 372 -10.10 -17.61 -23.80
CA THR A 372 -11.56 -17.73 -23.90
C THR A 372 -12.12 -19.08 -23.44
N LYS A 373 -11.26 -20.10 -23.32
CA LYS A 373 -11.66 -21.45 -22.85
C LYS A 373 -11.81 -21.55 -21.33
N TYR A 374 -11.29 -20.58 -20.61
CA TYR A 374 -11.24 -20.63 -19.14
C TYR A 374 -12.13 -19.56 -18.51
N PRO A 375 -12.77 -19.84 -17.37
CA PRO A 375 -13.61 -18.88 -16.68
C PRO A 375 -12.75 -17.81 -15.97
N ILE A 376 -13.41 -16.71 -15.57
CA ILE A 376 -12.83 -15.74 -14.63
C ILE A 376 -12.36 -16.43 -13.35
N LYS A 377 -11.39 -15.84 -12.65
CA LYS A 377 -10.66 -16.37 -11.48
C LYS A 377 -9.68 -17.52 -11.80
N THR A 378 -9.59 -17.97 -13.03
CA THR A 378 -8.59 -18.97 -13.41
C THR A 378 -7.18 -18.41 -13.23
N ARG A 379 -6.33 -19.15 -12.52
CA ARG A 379 -4.92 -18.81 -12.33
C ARG A 379 -4.11 -19.21 -13.57
N LEU A 380 -3.29 -18.28 -14.02
CA LEU A 380 -2.43 -18.40 -15.18
C LEU A 380 -0.96 -18.34 -14.78
N ASN A 381 -0.14 -19.01 -15.56
CA ASN A 381 1.31 -18.92 -15.53
C ASN A 381 1.78 -18.38 -16.88
N LEU A 382 2.16 -17.10 -16.93
CA LEU A 382 2.54 -16.44 -18.17
C LEU A 382 4.05 -16.60 -18.43
N ARG A 383 4.39 -16.86 -19.70
CA ARG A 383 5.74 -16.82 -20.22
C ARG A 383 5.73 -16.04 -21.54
N GLY A 384 6.80 -15.28 -21.81
CA GLY A 384 6.96 -14.55 -23.07
C GLY A 384 7.06 -13.04 -22.89
N THR A 385 6.78 -12.33 -23.95
CA THR A 385 7.02 -10.87 -24.05
C THR A 385 5.79 -10.06 -23.69
N LEU A 386 5.99 -9.00 -22.87
CA LEU A 386 4.99 -8.01 -22.50
C LEU A 386 5.49 -6.60 -22.86
N ILE A 387 4.56 -5.70 -23.19
CA ILE A 387 4.80 -4.26 -23.23
C ILE A 387 4.38 -3.65 -21.89
N VAL A 388 5.26 -2.87 -21.28
CA VAL A 388 4.98 -2.13 -20.06
C VAL A 388 4.69 -0.68 -20.44
N ALA A 389 3.48 -0.22 -20.14
CA ALA A 389 3.04 1.15 -20.38
C ALA A 389 1.95 1.53 -19.37
N ARG A 390 1.94 2.78 -18.94
CA ARG A 390 0.93 3.29 -18.04
C ARG A 390 0.55 4.74 -18.36
N ASP A 391 0.16 5.56 -17.40
CA ASP A 391 -0.56 6.82 -17.54
C ASP A 391 -0.06 7.73 -18.67
N ILE A 392 1.19 8.21 -18.60
CA ILE A 392 1.70 9.20 -19.58
C ILE A 392 1.87 8.57 -20.96
N ALA A 393 2.34 7.32 -21.02
CA ALA A 393 2.46 6.61 -22.29
C ALA A 393 1.11 6.40 -22.97
N HIS A 394 0.04 6.04 -22.21
CA HIS A 394 -1.31 5.93 -22.75
C HIS A 394 -1.84 7.28 -23.26
N ALA A 395 -1.62 8.37 -22.51
CA ALA A 395 -2.01 9.70 -22.94
C ALA A 395 -1.28 10.13 -24.24
N ARG A 396 0.01 9.83 -24.37
CA ARG A 396 0.80 10.09 -25.58
C ARG A 396 0.30 9.30 -26.79
N ILE A 397 0.01 8.02 -26.60
CA ILE A 397 -0.53 7.16 -27.68
C ILE A 397 -1.91 7.67 -28.09
N LYS A 398 -2.77 8.05 -27.14
CA LYS A 398 -4.06 8.67 -27.48
C LYS A 398 -3.87 9.93 -28.30
N GLN A 399 -2.98 10.82 -27.92
CA GLN A 399 -2.65 12.02 -28.71
C GLN A 399 -2.21 11.66 -30.12
N MET A 400 -1.34 10.66 -30.30
CA MET A 400 -0.90 10.19 -31.61
C MET A 400 -2.09 9.70 -32.46
N LEU A 401 -3.03 8.97 -31.87
CA LEU A 401 -4.25 8.53 -32.56
C LEU A 401 -5.15 9.72 -32.95
N ASP A 402 -5.31 10.70 -32.09
CA ASP A 402 -6.07 11.93 -32.36
C ASP A 402 -5.44 12.74 -33.52
N GLU A 403 -4.11 12.67 -33.68
CA GLU A 403 -3.36 13.25 -34.81
C GLU A 403 -3.42 12.39 -36.09
N GLY A 404 -4.17 11.28 -36.09
CA GLY A 404 -4.31 10.37 -37.23
C GLY A 404 -3.14 9.40 -37.44
N LYS A 405 -2.23 9.28 -36.48
CA LYS A 405 -1.15 8.30 -36.49
C LYS A 405 -1.69 6.91 -36.13
N PRO A 406 -1.13 5.81 -36.65
CA PRO A 406 -1.61 4.47 -36.35
C PRO A 406 -1.27 4.05 -34.91
N MET A 407 -2.06 3.09 -34.36
CA MET A 407 -1.71 2.40 -33.12
C MET A 407 -0.34 1.75 -33.23
N PRO A 408 0.58 1.94 -32.28
CA PRO A 408 1.88 1.29 -32.29
C PRO A 408 1.78 -0.23 -32.40
N GLU A 409 2.62 -0.83 -33.23
CA GLU A 409 2.58 -2.28 -33.50
C GLU A 409 2.81 -3.12 -32.26
N TYR A 410 3.62 -2.66 -31.32
CA TYR A 410 3.85 -3.38 -30.07
C TYR A 410 2.58 -3.45 -29.20
N PHE A 411 1.67 -2.47 -29.26
CA PHE A 411 0.36 -2.52 -28.58
C PHE A 411 -0.62 -3.50 -29.24
N LYS A 412 -0.46 -3.76 -30.53
CA LYS A 412 -1.28 -4.75 -31.25
C LYS A 412 -0.79 -6.17 -31.06
N LYS A 413 0.53 -6.36 -31.03
CA LYS A 413 1.16 -7.69 -31.07
C LYS A 413 1.37 -8.31 -29.69
N LEU A 414 1.51 -7.49 -28.63
CA LEU A 414 1.91 -7.91 -27.29
C LEU A 414 0.88 -7.51 -26.25
N PRO A 415 0.69 -8.32 -25.21
CA PRO A 415 -0.09 -7.89 -24.03
C PRO A 415 0.53 -6.68 -23.34
N VAL A 416 -0.30 -5.81 -22.79
CA VAL A 416 0.14 -4.58 -22.13
C VAL A 416 0.05 -4.75 -20.62
N TYR A 417 1.19 -4.59 -19.95
CA TYR A 417 1.32 -4.61 -18.49
C TYR A 417 1.41 -3.20 -17.95
N TYR A 418 0.43 -2.83 -17.12
CA TYR A 418 0.42 -1.53 -16.45
C TYR A 418 1.29 -1.63 -15.19
N ALA A 419 2.51 -1.17 -15.30
CA ALA A 419 3.50 -1.32 -14.23
C ALA A 419 4.60 -0.27 -14.32
N GLY A 420 5.40 -0.18 -13.25
CA GLY A 420 6.60 0.66 -13.23
C GLY A 420 7.55 0.18 -12.13
N PRO A 421 8.82 -0.08 -12.47
CA PRO A 421 9.79 -0.61 -11.51
C PRO A 421 10.27 0.43 -10.50
N ALA A 422 10.81 -0.04 -9.38
CA ALA A 422 11.76 0.71 -8.57
C ALA A 422 13.12 0.78 -9.29
N LYS A 423 14.11 1.45 -8.69
CA LYS A 423 15.47 1.50 -9.26
C LYS A 423 16.04 0.10 -9.39
N THR A 424 16.75 -0.14 -10.48
CA THR A 424 17.40 -1.43 -10.76
C THR A 424 18.70 -1.54 -10.00
N PRO A 425 18.89 -2.55 -9.13
CA PRO A 425 20.18 -2.84 -8.52
C PRO A 425 21.21 -3.26 -9.57
N GLN A 426 22.47 -3.03 -9.25
CA GLN A 426 23.58 -3.41 -10.15
C GLN A 426 23.58 -4.93 -10.41
N GLY A 427 23.63 -5.33 -11.67
CA GLY A 427 23.68 -6.74 -12.07
C GLY A 427 22.34 -7.45 -12.11
N MET A 428 21.21 -6.78 -11.80
CA MET A 428 19.87 -7.33 -11.93
C MET A 428 19.18 -6.87 -13.22
N ALA A 429 18.23 -7.64 -13.70
CA ALA A 429 17.41 -7.27 -14.86
C ALA A 429 16.48 -6.09 -14.56
N SER A 430 15.97 -5.99 -13.34
CA SER A 430 15.03 -4.96 -12.90
C SER A 430 15.15 -4.72 -11.39
N GLY A 431 14.70 -3.54 -10.95
CA GLY A 431 14.28 -3.29 -9.56
C GLY A 431 12.94 -3.94 -9.26
N SER A 432 12.47 -3.85 -8.02
CA SER A 432 11.14 -4.35 -7.66
C SER A 432 10.10 -3.89 -8.66
N PHE A 433 9.34 -4.83 -9.22
CA PHE A 433 8.49 -4.60 -10.38
C PHE A 433 7.10 -5.20 -10.14
N GLY A 434 6.11 -4.37 -9.96
CA GLY A 434 4.76 -4.82 -9.70
C GLY A 434 3.70 -4.01 -10.46
N PRO A 435 2.45 -4.51 -10.51
CA PRO A 435 1.38 -3.86 -11.24
C PRO A 435 0.97 -2.55 -10.60
N THR A 436 0.54 -1.59 -11.44
CA THR A 436 -0.15 -0.38 -10.99
C THR A 436 -1.67 -0.56 -11.09
N THR A 437 -2.42 0.36 -10.48
CA THR A 437 -3.89 0.39 -10.49
C THR A 437 -4.43 0.51 -11.90
N ALA A 438 -5.21 -0.48 -12.34
CA ALA A 438 -5.72 -0.59 -13.70
C ALA A 438 -6.71 0.52 -14.08
N GLY A 439 -7.59 0.92 -13.17
CA GLY A 439 -8.68 1.87 -13.41
C GLY A 439 -8.25 3.23 -13.98
N ARG A 440 -6.99 3.62 -13.78
CA ARG A 440 -6.47 4.87 -14.35
C ARG A 440 -6.37 4.85 -15.88
N MET A 441 -6.25 3.67 -16.47
CA MET A 441 -6.20 3.49 -17.93
C MET A 441 -7.56 3.18 -18.56
N ASP A 442 -8.62 3.06 -17.77
CA ASP A 442 -9.97 2.74 -18.27
C ASP A 442 -10.45 3.63 -19.44
N PRO A 443 -10.21 4.96 -19.43
CA PRO A 443 -10.66 5.83 -20.51
C PRO A 443 -10.05 5.53 -21.88
N TYR A 444 -8.95 4.79 -21.94
CA TYR A 444 -8.25 4.49 -23.19
C TYR A 444 -8.67 3.15 -23.81
N VAL A 445 -9.28 2.25 -23.02
CA VAL A 445 -9.42 0.82 -23.39
C VAL A 445 -10.27 0.61 -24.65
N ASP A 446 -11.50 1.19 -24.71
CA ASP A 446 -12.38 0.99 -25.87
C ASP A 446 -11.73 1.53 -27.17
N LEU A 447 -11.14 2.73 -27.11
CA LEU A 447 -10.42 3.30 -28.23
C LEU A 447 -9.26 2.42 -28.69
N PHE A 448 -8.40 1.98 -27.75
CA PHE A 448 -7.23 1.19 -28.08
C PHE A 448 -7.60 -0.18 -28.64
N GLN A 449 -8.58 -0.85 -28.05
CA GLN A 449 -9.08 -2.13 -28.52
C GLN A 449 -9.76 -2.02 -29.90
N SER A 450 -10.47 -0.91 -30.19
CA SER A 450 -11.04 -0.66 -31.51
C SER A 450 -9.98 -0.53 -32.62
N GLN A 451 -8.75 -0.17 -32.25
CA GLN A 451 -7.58 -0.11 -33.14
C GLN A 451 -6.73 -1.38 -33.13
N GLY A 452 -7.22 -2.45 -32.48
CA GLY A 452 -6.53 -3.74 -32.34
C GLY A 452 -5.41 -3.75 -31.31
N GLY A 453 -5.26 -2.68 -30.50
CA GLY A 453 -4.28 -2.61 -29.42
C GLY A 453 -4.85 -3.01 -28.05
N SER A 454 -4.00 -3.30 -27.09
CA SER A 454 -4.39 -3.60 -25.69
C SER A 454 -5.47 -4.69 -25.55
N LEU A 455 -5.49 -5.67 -26.45
CA LEU A 455 -6.48 -6.76 -26.40
C LEU A 455 -6.30 -7.69 -25.20
N VAL A 456 -5.09 -7.77 -24.65
CA VAL A 456 -4.81 -8.41 -23.37
C VAL A 456 -4.07 -7.42 -22.48
N MET A 457 -4.69 -7.09 -21.36
CA MET A 457 -4.17 -6.13 -20.38
C MET A 457 -3.83 -6.87 -19.09
N VAL A 458 -2.71 -6.51 -18.46
CA VAL A 458 -2.26 -7.07 -17.18
C VAL A 458 -2.07 -5.90 -16.19
N ALA A 459 -2.73 -5.95 -15.04
CA ALA A 459 -2.60 -4.91 -14.00
C ALA A 459 -3.20 -5.39 -12.67
N LYS A 460 -3.47 -4.49 -11.73
CA LYS A 460 -4.16 -4.81 -10.46
C LYS A 460 -5.41 -3.97 -10.24
N GLY A 461 -6.33 -4.53 -9.47
CA GLY A 461 -7.53 -3.83 -9.01
C GLY A 461 -8.72 -4.00 -9.95
N ASN A 462 -9.85 -3.49 -9.48
CA ASN A 462 -11.11 -3.48 -10.24
C ASN A 462 -11.08 -2.46 -11.39
N ARG A 463 -11.92 -2.70 -12.39
CA ARG A 463 -12.11 -1.84 -13.56
C ARG A 463 -13.55 -1.31 -13.62
N SER A 464 -13.75 -0.24 -14.39
CA SER A 464 -15.09 0.27 -14.67
C SER A 464 -15.86 -0.62 -15.66
N GLN A 465 -17.20 -0.46 -15.72
CA GLN A 465 -18.06 -1.21 -16.64
C GLN A 465 -17.67 -1.01 -18.11
N GLN A 466 -17.18 0.18 -18.48
CA GLN A 466 -16.72 0.46 -19.86
C GLN A 466 -15.62 -0.50 -20.33
N VAL A 467 -14.76 -0.99 -19.44
CA VAL A 467 -13.71 -1.96 -19.78
C VAL A 467 -14.30 -3.34 -20.02
N THR A 468 -15.26 -3.76 -19.18
CA THR A 468 -15.98 -5.02 -19.38
C THR A 468 -16.73 -5.02 -20.72
N ASP A 469 -17.39 -3.91 -21.05
CA ASP A 469 -18.10 -3.73 -22.32
C ASP A 469 -17.13 -3.72 -23.53
N ALA A 470 -15.98 -3.05 -23.41
CA ALA A 470 -14.95 -3.04 -24.44
C ALA A 470 -14.37 -4.43 -24.69
N CYS A 471 -14.05 -5.18 -23.63
CA CYS A 471 -13.56 -6.55 -23.74
C CYS A 471 -14.57 -7.45 -24.45
N ARG A 472 -15.85 -7.35 -24.11
CA ARG A 472 -16.92 -8.09 -24.81
C ARG A 472 -17.04 -7.69 -26.28
N LYS A 473 -16.96 -6.40 -26.59
CA LYS A 473 -17.12 -5.85 -27.93
C LYS A 473 -15.97 -6.21 -28.86
N HIS A 474 -14.74 -6.17 -28.36
CA HIS A 474 -13.51 -6.31 -29.15
C HIS A 474 -12.81 -7.67 -28.93
N GLY A 475 -13.35 -8.53 -28.07
CA GLY A 475 -12.74 -9.81 -27.73
C GLY A 475 -11.48 -9.65 -26.89
N GLY A 476 -11.45 -8.69 -25.98
CA GLY A 476 -10.33 -8.41 -25.10
C GLY A 476 -10.39 -9.14 -23.77
N PHE A 477 -9.28 -9.08 -23.02
CA PHE A 477 -9.14 -9.67 -21.69
C PHE A 477 -8.44 -8.71 -20.73
N TYR A 478 -8.87 -8.70 -19.48
CA TYR A 478 -8.13 -8.11 -18.39
C TYR A 478 -7.66 -9.21 -17.43
N LEU A 479 -6.35 -9.30 -17.25
CA LEU A 479 -5.69 -10.23 -16.35
C LEU A 479 -5.21 -9.48 -15.10
N GLY A 480 -5.56 -9.99 -13.93
CA GLY A 480 -5.06 -9.47 -12.66
C GLY A 480 -3.67 -10.02 -12.36
N SER A 481 -2.70 -9.15 -12.16
CA SER A 481 -1.41 -9.49 -11.57
C SER A 481 -1.45 -9.27 -10.07
N ILE A 482 -0.72 -10.08 -9.31
CA ILE A 482 -0.61 -9.93 -7.86
C ILE A 482 -0.03 -8.56 -7.51
N GLY A 483 -0.74 -7.80 -6.70
CA GLY A 483 -0.25 -6.56 -6.10
C GLY A 483 0.43 -6.82 -4.76
N GLY A 484 1.56 -6.17 -4.52
CA GLY A 484 2.36 -6.31 -3.29
C GLY A 484 3.70 -7.00 -3.51
N PRO A 485 3.78 -8.22 -4.05
CA PRO A 485 5.03 -8.98 -4.11
C PRO A 485 5.94 -8.57 -5.30
N ALA A 486 6.39 -7.33 -5.31
CA ALA A 486 7.17 -6.78 -6.42
C ALA A 486 8.64 -7.23 -6.45
N ALA A 487 9.22 -7.56 -5.31
CA ALA A 487 10.60 -8.04 -5.22
C ALA A 487 10.74 -9.43 -5.86
N ILE A 488 9.84 -10.36 -5.51
CA ILE A 488 9.88 -11.71 -6.08
C ILE A 488 9.56 -11.74 -7.57
N LEU A 489 8.62 -10.89 -8.04
CA LEU A 489 8.33 -10.77 -9.46
C LEU A 489 9.57 -10.30 -10.23
N ALA A 490 10.30 -9.30 -9.71
CA ALA A 490 11.53 -8.82 -10.32
C ALA A 490 12.61 -9.91 -10.35
N LYS A 491 12.82 -10.62 -9.25
CA LYS A 491 13.89 -11.63 -9.12
C LYS A 491 13.60 -12.90 -9.90
N ASN A 492 12.36 -13.40 -9.84
CA ASN A 492 12.03 -14.72 -10.36
C ASN A 492 11.36 -14.68 -11.72
N SER A 493 10.55 -13.67 -12.04
CA SER A 493 9.74 -13.68 -13.23
C SER A 493 10.28 -12.79 -14.35
N ILE A 494 10.86 -11.62 -14.05
CA ILE A 494 11.32 -10.68 -15.08
C ILE A 494 12.77 -11.00 -15.46
N LYS A 495 13.00 -11.40 -16.72
CA LYS A 495 14.30 -11.85 -17.22
C LYS A 495 15.04 -10.76 -17.97
N SER A 496 14.33 -9.87 -18.65
CA SER A 496 14.92 -8.74 -19.38
C SER A 496 13.99 -7.53 -19.39
N VAL A 497 14.58 -6.35 -19.50
CA VAL A 497 13.86 -5.06 -19.61
C VAL A 497 14.59 -4.20 -20.64
N GLU A 498 13.86 -3.72 -21.66
CA GLU A 498 14.35 -2.86 -22.71
C GLU A 498 13.41 -1.66 -22.87
N VAL A 499 13.94 -0.44 -22.97
CA VAL A 499 13.14 0.76 -23.32
C VAL A 499 12.93 0.76 -24.83
N VAL A 500 11.67 0.82 -25.28
CA VAL A 500 11.32 0.74 -26.71
C VAL A 500 10.68 2.00 -27.26
N ASP A 501 10.10 2.85 -26.38
CA ASP A 501 9.49 4.11 -26.80
C ASP A 501 9.45 5.12 -25.65
N PHE A 502 9.39 6.41 -25.98
CA PHE A 502 9.30 7.54 -25.03
C PHE A 502 10.38 7.52 -23.93
N PRO A 503 11.68 7.36 -24.26
CA PRO A 503 12.75 7.27 -23.25
C PRO A 503 12.83 8.53 -22.35
N GLU A 504 12.40 9.69 -22.85
CA GLU A 504 12.35 10.94 -22.10
C GLU A 504 11.37 10.93 -20.93
N LEU A 505 10.42 10.00 -20.92
CA LEU A 505 9.45 9.84 -19.83
C LEU A 505 10.03 9.09 -18.62
N GLY A 506 11.28 8.63 -18.69
CA GLY A 506 11.94 7.96 -17.56
C GLY A 506 11.18 6.72 -17.08
N MET A 507 10.58 6.78 -15.88
CA MET A 507 9.78 5.67 -15.34
C MET A 507 8.48 5.38 -16.09
N GLU A 508 7.96 6.35 -16.82
CA GLU A 508 6.77 6.24 -17.68
C GLU A 508 7.11 5.84 -19.13
N ALA A 509 8.39 5.64 -19.47
CA ALA A 509 8.80 5.14 -20.76
C ALA A 509 8.16 3.78 -21.07
N VAL A 510 7.85 3.53 -22.35
CA VAL A 510 7.38 2.23 -22.78
C VAL A 510 8.55 1.24 -22.78
N ARG A 511 8.33 0.12 -22.10
CA ARG A 511 9.35 -0.95 -22.03
C ARG A 511 8.81 -2.26 -22.60
N LYS A 512 9.71 -3.02 -23.13
CA LYS A 512 9.48 -4.42 -23.47
C LYS A 512 10.18 -5.28 -22.41
N ILE A 513 9.44 -6.23 -21.84
CA ILE A 513 9.98 -7.17 -20.85
C ILE A 513 9.72 -8.60 -21.29
N TYR A 514 10.65 -9.49 -20.93
CA TYR A 514 10.44 -10.93 -21.06
C TYR A 514 10.22 -11.54 -19.68
N VAL A 515 9.17 -12.35 -19.56
CA VAL A 515 8.80 -12.97 -18.30
C VAL A 515 8.75 -14.49 -18.38
N GLU A 516 9.02 -15.14 -17.24
CA GLU A 516 8.82 -16.57 -17.00
C GLU A 516 8.13 -16.77 -15.66
N ASN A 517 7.28 -17.78 -15.58
CA ASN A 517 6.54 -18.09 -14.35
C ASN A 517 5.86 -16.86 -13.73
N PHE A 518 5.29 -16.01 -14.58
CA PHE A 518 4.63 -14.79 -14.17
C PHE A 518 3.16 -15.09 -13.82
N PRO A 519 2.74 -14.96 -12.54
CA PRO A 519 1.40 -15.31 -12.13
C PRO A 519 0.39 -14.23 -12.54
N ALA A 520 -0.74 -14.66 -13.09
CA ALA A 520 -1.87 -13.79 -13.40
C ALA A 520 -3.20 -14.54 -13.22
N PHE A 521 -4.31 -13.80 -13.27
CA PHE A 521 -5.67 -14.33 -13.12
C PHE A 521 -6.60 -13.69 -14.14
N ILE A 522 -7.51 -14.46 -14.74
CA ILE A 522 -8.54 -13.88 -15.61
C ILE A 522 -9.55 -13.12 -14.74
N ILE A 523 -9.64 -11.80 -14.92
CA ILE A 523 -10.54 -10.93 -14.17
C ILE A 523 -11.72 -10.48 -15.03
N VAL A 524 -11.48 -10.04 -16.26
CA VAL A 524 -12.51 -9.74 -17.26
C VAL A 524 -12.22 -10.53 -18.51
N ASP A 525 -13.24 -11.20 -19.04
CA ASP A 525 -13.13 -12.00 -20.26
C ASP A 525 -13.83 -11.37 -21.47
N ASP A 526 -13.64 -11.99 -22.63
CA ASP A 526 -14.22 -11.60 -23.92
C ASP A 526 -15.74 -11.83 -24.03
N LYS A 527 -16.35 -12.45 -23.02
CA LYS A 527 -17.80 -12.69 -22.94
C LYS A 527 -18.52 -11.64 -22.10
N GLY A 528 -17.76 -10.76 -21.45
CA GLY A 528 -18.26 -9.73 -20.56
C GLY A 528 -18.46 -10.20 -19.11
N ASN A 529 -17.85 -11.32 -18.72
CA ASN A 529 -17.78 -11.71 -17.33
C ASN A 529 -16.70 -10.85 -16.63
N ASP A 530 -17.03 -10.32 -15.46
CA ASP A 530 -16.17 -9.48 -14.64
C ASP A 530 -16.22 -9.99 -13.20
N PHE A 531 -15.05 -10.34 -12.65
CA PHE A 531 -14.93 -10.78 -11.27
C PHE A 531 -15.53 -9.80 -10.26
N PHE A 532 -15.45 -8.51 -10.54
CA PHE A 532 -15.93 -7.46 -9.66
C PHE A 532 -17.41 -7.08 -9.89
N ALA A 533 -18.09 -7.69 -10.88
CA ALA A 533 -19.50 -7.34 -11.17
C ALA A 533 -20.42 -7.58 -9.98
N ASP A 534 -20.20 -8.68 -9.23
CA ASP A 534 -21.00 -9.05 -8.05
C ASP A 534 -20.78 -8.11 -6.84
N PHE A 535 -19.75 -7.25 -6.89
CA PHE A 535 -19.39 -6.30 -5.84
C PHE A 535 -19.73 -4.85 -6.20
N LYS A 536 -20.36 -4.62 -7.35
CA LYS A 536 -20.86 -3.32 -7.79
C LYS A 536 -22.32 -3.19 -7.32
N HIS A 537 -22.58 -2.36 -6.32
CA HIS A 537 -23.93 -2.04 -5.87
C HIS A 537 -24.27 -0.57 -6.10
#